data_b7bc8a5a18013099b4012c34be50b314
#
_entry.id   b7bc8a5a18013099b4012c34be50b314
#
_cell.length_a   1.000
_cell.length_b   1.000
_cell.length_c   1.000
_cell.angle_alpha   90.00
_cell.angle_beta   90.00
_cell.angle_gamma   90.00
#
_symmetry.space_group_name_H-M   'P 1'
#
loop_
_entity.id
_entity.type
_entity.pdbx_description
1 polymer ?
#
loop_
_entity_poly.entity_id
_entity_poly.type
_entity_poly.pdbx_seq_one_letter_code
_entity_poly.pdbx_strand_id
1 'polypeptide(L)'
;MARFFTSTYPFINIYKKASDKSEIVTQMIYGDSFSVIKKTRKWLKIKIKGDGYKGFILNKNHNLYIRATHKVHKLKARVYKFPNKKRKINELPFGSRLKITEKNSEFIKFEKGWLSKNDVKPLNYKEKNIFKRIESFKNIKYKWGGKSYKGIDCSALIQIFLNFNNKFCPRDAKDQIKYFKKNIKLKNIKKNDIIYWKGHV
;
A
#
# COMPACT_ATOMS: atom_id res chain seq x y z
N MET A 1 21.84 -7.40 12.04
CA MET A 1 20.50 -7.51 11.38
C MET A 1 20.00 -6.14 10.95
N ALA A 2 19.35 -6.01 9.78
CA ALA A 2 18.81 -4.72 9.34
C ALA A 2 17.64 -4.30 10.24
N ARG A 3 17.69 -3.06 10.77
CA ARG A 3 16.61 -2.47 11.56
C ARG A 3 15.48 -2.04 10.65
N PHE A 4 14.26 -2.50 10.92
CA PHE A 4 13.08 -2.13 10.15
C PHE A 4 12.24 -1.07 10.88
N PHE A 5 11.62 -0.21 10.08
CA PHE A 5 10.68 0.82 10.48
C PHE A 5 9.32 0.58 9.82
N THR A 6 8.27 1.17 10.38
CA THR A 6 6.90 1.12 9.83
C THR A 6 6.46 2.53 9.43
N SER A 7 5.88 2.66 8.23
CA SER A 7 5.23 3.89 7.79
C SER A 7 3.98 4.16 8.62
N THR A 8 3.91 5.30 9.29
CA THR A 8 2.80 5.73 10.16
C THR A 8 1.96 6.86 9.55
N TYR A 9 2.20 7.18 8.29
CA TYR A 9 1.43 8.14 7.49
C TYR A 9 0.49 7.40 6.54
N PRO A 10 -0.68 7.96 6.19
CA PRO A 10 -1.59 7.33 5.23
C PRO A 10 -0.89 6.94 3.94
N PHE A 11 -0.03 7.81 3.43
CA PHE A 11 0.92 7.52 2.34
C PHE A 11 2.13 8.45 2.42
N ILE A 12 3.26 7.98 1.90
CA ILE A 12 4.53 8.71 1.80
C ILE A 12 5.03 8.58 0.36
N ASN A 13 5.33 9.72 -0.27
CA ASN A 13 5.99 9.72 -1.58
C ASN A 13 7.43 9.25 -1.45
N ILE A 14 7.83 8.39 -2.35
CA ILE A 14 9.21 7.94 -2.52
C ILE A 14 9.77 8.58 -3.79
N TYR A 15 10.86 9.29 -3.64
CA TYR A 15 11.51 10.05 -4.68
C TYR A 15 12.69 9.29 -5.28
N LYS A 16 12.98 9.51 -6.56
CA LYS A 16 14.10 8.93 -7.29
C LYS A 16 15.45 9.44 -6.78
N LYS A 17 15.50 10.73 -6.41
CA LYS A 17 16.68 11.41 -5.86
C LYS A 17 16.30 12.10 -4.54
N ALA A 18 17.29 12.49 -3.74
CA ALA A 18 17.13 13.22 -2.48
C ALA A 18 16.75 14.70 -2.73
N SER A 19 15.64 14.92 -3.40
CA SER A 19 15.11 16.25 -3.76
C SER A 19 13.59 16.20 -3.83
N ASP A 20 12.91 17.23 -3.34
CA ASP A 20 11.47 17.42 -3.42
C ASP A 20 10.98 17.77 -4.84
N LYS A 21 11.90 18.23 -5.71
CA LYS A 21 11.68 18.42 -7.15
C LYS A 21 11.91 17.16 -7.97
N SER A 22 12.36 16.06 -7.34
CA SER A 22 12.60 14.80 -8.03
C SER A 22 11.29 14.08 -8.35
N GLU A 23 11.34 13.24 -9.38
CA GLU A 23 10.27 12.32 -9.75
C GLU A 23 9.83 11.47 -8.55
N ILE A 24 8.50 11.37 -8.33
CA ILE A 24 7.91 10.41 -7.41
C ILE A 24 7.85 9.07 -8.14
N VAL A 25 8.62 8.10 -7.69
CA VAL A 25 8.73 6.77 -8.31
C VAL A 25 7.73 5.77 -7.74
N THR A 26 7.33 5.94 -6.48
CA THR A 26 6.28 5.14 -5.82
C THR A 26 5.81 5.79 -4.53
N GLN A 27 4.87 5.13 -3.85
CA GLN A 27 4.42 5.47 -2.50
C GLN A 27 4.52 4.27 -1.57
N MET A 28 4.82 4.51 -0.30
CA MET A 28 4.44 3.61 0.80
C MET A 28 3.08 4.03 1.34
N ILE A 29 2.27 3.08 1.76
CA ILE A 29 1.02 3.31 2.50
C ILE A 29 1.23 3.00 4.00
N TYR A 30 0.24 3.33 4.84
CA TYR A 30 0.28 3.05 6.27
C TYR A 30 0.53 1.57 6.54
N GLY A 31 1.52 1.29 7.38
CA GLY A 31 1.90 -0.07 7.77
C GLY A 31 2.91 -0.74 6.83
N ASP A 32 3.30 -0.12 5.72
CA ASP A 32 4.43 -0.62 4.92
C ASP A 32 5.72 -0.51 5.73
N SER A 33 6.55 -1.56 5.65
CA SER A 33 7.81 -1.64 6.39
C SER A 33 9.00 -1.37 5.48
N PHE A 34 10.02 -0.71 6.01
CA PHE A 34 11.24 -0.39 5.27
C PHE A 34 12.47 -0.41 6.16
N SER A 35 13.64 -0.55 5.56
CA SER A 35 14.95 -0.35 6.20
C SER A 35 15.60 0.91 5.65
N VAL A 36 16.42 1.56 6.47
CA VAL A 36 17.22 2.73 6.08
C VAL A 36 18.57 2.26 5.58
N ILE A 37 18.92 2.64 4.34
CA ILE A 37 20.22 2.35 3.70
C ILE A 37 21.21 3.47 4.02
N LYS A 38 20.76 4.74 3.91
CA LYS A 38 21.56 5.93 4.19
C LYS A 38 20.70 7.02 4.80
N LYS A 39 21.22 7.74 5.77
CA LYS A 39 20.55 8.85 6.45
C LYS A 39 21.34 10.13 6.25
N THR A 40 20.65 11.22 5.93
CA THR A 40 21.15 12.59 5.95
C THR A 40 20.24 13.44 6.84
N ARG A 41 20.57 14.71 7.03
CA ARG A 41 19.73 15.63 7.83
C ARG A 41 18.30 15.69 7.29
N LYS A 42 18.09 15.83 5.96
CA LYS A 42 16.78 16.03 5.33
C LYS A 42 16.19 14.74 4.73
N TRP A 43 17.01 13.75 4.35
CA TRP A 43 16.58 12.60 3.56
C TRP A 43 17.01 11.26 4.15
N LEU A 44 16.17 10.25 3.94
CA LEU A 44 16.50 8.84 4.14
C LEU A 44 16.48 8.13 2.77
N LYS A 45 17.57 7.44 2.40
CA LYS A 45 17.53 6.41 1.36
C LYS A 45 17.04 5.13 2.00
N ILE A 46 15.96 4.56 1.46
CA ILE A 46 15.27 3.41 2.05
C ILE A 46 15.18 2.25 1.08
N LYS A 47 14.89 1.06 1.63
CA LYS A 47 14.45 -0.13 0.90
C LYS A 47 13.14 -0.63 1.52
N ILE A 48 12.07 -0.70 0.73
CA ILE A 48 10.78 -1.27 1.15
C ILE A 48 10.94 -2.77 1.38
N LYS A 49 10.42 -3.29 2.50
CA LYS A 49 10.53 -4.72 2.84
C LYS A 49 9.70 -5.59 1.89
N GLY A 50 8.53 -5.09 1.46
CA GLY A 50 7.54 -5.89 0.71
C GLY A 50 7.97 -6.25 -0.71
N ASP A 51 8.64 -5.34 -1.42
CA ASP A 51 9.01 -5.49 -2.83
C ASP A 51 10.49 -5.18 -3.13
N GLY A 52 11.24 -4.74 -2.11
CA GLY A 52 12.65 -4.39 -2.27
C GLY A 52 12.91 -3.05 -2.96
N TYR A 53 11.85 -2.28 -3.26
CA TYR A 53 11.97 -1.00 -3.97
C TYR A 53 12.81 0.00 -3.18
N LYS A 54 13.69 0.72 -3.87
CA LYS A 54 14.60 1.68 -3.25
C LYS A 54 14.29 3.09 -3.72
N GLY A 55 14.44 4.07 -2.83
CA GLY A 55 14.29 5.49 -3.15
C GLY A 55 14.48 6.36 -1.92
N PHE A 56 14.06 7.60 -2.01
CA PHE A 56 14.30 8.61 -0.98
C PHE A 56 12.98 9.10 -0.39
N ILE A 57 12.94 9.25 0.93
CA ILE A 57 11.85 9.88 1.68
C ILE A 57 12.42 11.00 2.54
N LEU A 58 11.58 11.95 2.94
CA LEU A 58 11.97 12.94 3.94
C LEU A 58 12.29 12.25 5.27
N ASN A 59 13.35 12.73 5.94
CA ASN A 59 13.74 12.25 7.26
C ASN A 59 12.73 12.76 8.29
N LYS A 60 11.71 11.96 8.56
CA LYS A 60 10.69 12.18 9.59
C LYS A 60 10.77 11.06 10.63
N ASN A 61 10.12 11.27 11.77
CA ASN A 61 10.00 10.23 12.78
C ASN A 61 9.13 9.07 12.26
N HIS A 62 9.67 7.87 12.31
CA HIS A 62 8.99 6.63 11.98
C HIS A 62 9.09 5.66 13.15
N ASN A 63 8.03 4.93 13.40
CA ASN A 63 8.03 3.92 14.46
C ASN A 63 8.91 2.73 14.05
N LEU A 64 9.48 2.07 15.05
CA LEU A 64 10.07 0.76 14.85
C LEU A 64 9.03 -0.20 14.28
N TYR A 65 9.51 -1.28 13.67
CA TYR A 65 8.66 -2.28 13.06
C TYR A 65 7.54 -2.74 13.98
N ILE A 66 6.30 -2.62 13.51
CA ILE A 66 5.09 -3.05 14.20
C ILE A 66 4.50 -4.21 13.42
N ARG A 67 4.32 -5.37 14.09
CA ARG A 67 3.65 -6.52 13.49
C ARG A 67 2.15 -6.22 13.39
N ALA A 68 1.67 -6.03 12.17
CA ALA A 68 0.26 -5.78 11.89
C ALA A 68 -0.58 -7.04 12.18
N THR A 69 -1.84 -6.83 12.59
CA THR A 69 -2.85 -7.86 12.80
C THR A 69 -3.98 -7.82 11.80
N HIS A 70 -4.23 -6.63 11.21
CA HIS A 70 -5.33 -6.36 10.28
C HIS A 70 -4.85 -5.55 9.09
N LYS A 71 -5.69 -5.50 8.06
CA LYS A 71 -5.51 -4.71 6.84
C LYS A 71 -6.82 -4.06 6.40
N VAL A 72 -6.72 -2.85 5.86
CA VAL A 72 -7.86 -2.10 5.31
C VAL A 72 -8.30 -2.75 4.00
N HIS A 73 -9.61 -3.05 3.89
CA HIS A 73 -10.20 -3.62 2.67
C HIS A 73 -11.14 -2.69 1.91
N LYS A 74 -11.44 -1.53 2.45
CA LYS A 74 -12.16 -0.46 1.76
C LYS A 74 -11.19 0.43 0.99
N LEU A 75 -11.66 1.07 -0.09
CA LEU A 75 -10.85 2.04 -0.85
C LEU A 75 -10.27 3.11 0.09
N LYS A 76 -11.09 3.60 1.02
CA LYS A 76 -10.75 4.53 2.10
C LYS A 76 -11.38 4.06 3.40
N ALA A 77 -10.60 3.90 4.46
CA ALA A 77 -11.09 3.68 5.81
C ALA A 77 -10.96 4.98 6.60
N ARG A 78 -12.07 5.49 7.11
CA ARG A 78 -12.10 6.73 7.91
C ARG A 78 -11.59 6.47 9.31
N VAL A 79 -10.62 7.28 9.75
CA VAL A 79 -10.07 7.24 11.11
C VAL A 79 -10.79 8.28 11.96
N TYR A 80 -11.27 7.85 13.10
CA TYR A 80 -12.00 8.70 14.06
C TYR A 80 -11.21 8.89 15.36
N LYS A 81 -11.39 10.03 16.01
CA LYS A 81 -10.77 10.31 17.32
C LYS A 81 -11.35 9.41 18.42
N PHE A 82 -12.65 9.11 18.35
CA PHE A 82 -13.40 8.30 19.32
C PHE A 82 -14.10 7.14 18.60
N PRO A 83 -14.56 6.10 19.33
CA PRO A 83 -15.29 4.97 18.75
C PRO A 83 -16.72 5.35 18.32
N ASN A 84 -16.84 6.41 17.52
CA ASN A 84 -18.06 6.90 16.90
C ASN A 84 -17.69 7.64 15.60
N LYS A 85 -18.70 8.03 14.81
CA LYS A 85 -18.49 8.67 13.50
C LYS A 85 -18.42 10.21 13.54
N LYS A 86 -18.53 10.82 14.72
CA LYS A 86 -18.67 12.29 14.84
C LYS A 86 -17.40 13.06 14.45
N ARG A 87 -16.21 12.59 14.83
CA ARG A 87 -14.94 13.31 14.58
C ARG A 87 -13.96 12.50 13.76
N LYS A 88 -14.05 12.64 12.42
CA LYS A 88 -13.04 12.13 11.50
C LYS A 88 -11.75 12.93 11.63
N ILE A 89 -10.60 12.26 11.76
CA ILE A 89 -9.28 12.87 11.86
C ILE A 89 -8.36 12.51 10.69
N ASN A 90 -8.60 11.39 10.01
CA ASN A 90 -7.78 10.95 8.89
C ASN A 90 -8.50 9.90 8.03
N GLU A 91 -7.82 9.40 6.99
CA GLU A 91 -8.24 8.28 6.16
C GLU A 91 -7.04 7.39 5.83
N LEU A 92 -7.25 6.07 5.85
CA LEU A 92 -6.25 5.10 5.42
C LEU A 92 -6.64 4.48 4.08
N PRO A 93 -5.69 4.33 3.14
CA PRO A 93 -5.94 3.69 1.84
C PRO A 93 -6.12 2.17 1.95
N PHE A 94 -6.71 1.59 0.92
CA PHE A 94 -6.78 0.14 0.72
C PHE A 94 -5.42 -0.52 0.88
N GLY A 95 -5.38 -1.67 1.56
CA GLY A 95 -4.14 -2.40 1.80
C GLY A 95 -3.32 -1.91 2.99
N SER A 96 -3.65 -0.76 3.61
CA SER A 96 -2.99 -0.31 4.84
C SER A 96 -3.01 -1.38 5.91
N ARG A 97 -1.89 -1.59 6.59
CA ARG A 97 -1.71 -2.64 7.61
C ARG A 97 -1.57 -2.01 8.99
N LEU A 98 -2.28 -2.52 9.97
CA LEU A 98 -2.33 -1.93 11.30
C LEU A 98 -2.40 -2.99 12.40
N LYS A 99 -1.87 -2.65 13.58
CA LYS A 99 -2.00 -3.44 14.79
C LYS A 99 -3.21 -2.95 15.57
N ILE A 100 -4.19 -3.82 15.76
CA ILE A 100 -5.35 -3.53 16.61
C ILE A 100 -4.95 -3.72 18.07
N THR A 101 -5.32 -2.74 18.92
CA THR A 101 -5.05 -2.74 20.36
C THR A 101 -6.31 -2.96 21.18
N GLU A 102 -7.45 -2.45 20.71
CA GLU A 102 -8.74 -2.55 21.39
C GLU A 102 -9.87 -2.75 20.37
N LYS A 103 -10.99 -3.26 20.81
CA LYS A 103 -12.21 -3.44 19.99
C LYS A 103 -13.48 -3.32 20.85
N ASN A 104 -14.53 -2.76 20.27
CA ASN A 104 -15.90 -2.83 20.81
C ASN A 104 -16.84 -3.49 19.78
N SER A 105 -18.15 -3.33 19.91
CA SER A 105 -19.14 -3.89 18.98
C SER A 105 -18.92 -3.44 17.54
N GLU A 106 -18.67 -2.15 17.27
CA GLU A 106 -18.63 -1.55 15.92
C GLU A 106 -17.25 -1.07 15.49
N PHE A 107 -16.36 -0.74 16.42
CA PHE A 107 -15.07 -0.11 16.15
C PHE A 107 -13.90 -0.92 16.65
N ILE A 108 -12.75 -0.65 16.06
CA ILE A 108 -11.44 -1.15 16.46
C ILE A 108 -10.48 0.01 16.62
N LYS A 109 -9.59 -0.08 17.59
CA LYS A 109 -8.56 0.92 17.88
C LYS A 109 -7.20 0.48 17.37
N PHE A 110 -6.44 1.42 16.86
CA PHE A 110 -5.03 1.31 16.55
C PHE A 110 -4.32 2.59 17.02
N GLU A 111 -3.02 2.71 16.88
CA GLU A 111 -2.24 3.82 17.45
C GLU A 111 -2.72 5.24 17.06
N LYS A 112 -3.34 5.41 15.89
CA LYS A 112 -3.77 6.73 15.38
C LYS A 112 -5.27 7.01 15.60
N GLY A 113 -6.03 6.11 16.20
CA GLY A 113 -7.45 6.31 16.44
C GLY A 113 -8.31 5.08 16.20
N TRP A 114 -9.56 5.30 15.84
CA TRP A 114 -10.58 4.27 15.69
C TRP A 114 -11.04 4.12 14.24
N LEU A 115 -11.30 2.88 13.83
CA LEU A 115 -11.84 2.50 12.53
C LEU A 115 -13.13 1.69 12.73
N SER A 116 -14.04 1.75 11.76
CA SER A 116 -15.14 0.78 11.74
C SER A 116 -14.58 -0.63 11.51
N LYS A 117 -15.10 -1.63 12.25
CA LYS A 117 -14.77 -3.04 12.02
C LYS A 117 -15.01 -3.47 10.58
N ASN A 118 -16.04 -2.90 9.94
CA ASN A 118 -16.42 -3.18 8.57
C ASN A 118 -15.42 -2.66 7.52
N ASP A 119 -14.42 -1.86 7.93
CA ASP A 119 -13.41 -1.31 7.01
C ASP A 119 -12.13 -2.15 6.95
N VAL A 120 -12.00 -3.14 7.83
CA VAL A 120 -10.78 -3.95 7.95
C VAL A 120 -11.07 -5.45 7.89
N LYS A 121 -10.03 -6.21 7.58
CA LYS A 121 -10.00 -7.67 7.63
C LYS A 121 -8.77 -8.14 8.40
N PRO A 122 -8.79 -9.33 9.01
CA PRO A 122 -7.59 -9.94 9.57
C PRO A 122 -6.47 -10.01 8.52
N LEU A 123 -5.22 -9.93 8.95
CA LEU A 123 -4.08 -9.89 8.03
C LEU A 123 -3.98 -11.13 7.14
N ASN A 124 -4.36 -12.29 7.65
CA ASN A 124 -4.36 -13.56 6.91
C ASN A 124 -5.55 -13.73 5.95
N TYR A 125 -6.56 -12.87 6.01
CA TYR A 125 -7.70 -12.90 5.09
C TYR A 125 -7.24 -12.82 3.63
N LYS A 126 -7.88 -13.59 2.75
CA LYS A 126 -7.68 -13.57 1.29
C LYS A 126 -9.02 -13.49 0.58
N GLU A 127 -9.14 -12.67 -0.44
CA GLU A 127 -10.28 -12.68 -1.35
C GLU A 127 -10.17 -13.89 -2.29
N LYS A 128 -11.27 -14.64 -2.49
CA LYS A 128 -11.31 -15.72 -3.49
C LYS A 128 -11.04 -15.17 -4.90
N ASN A 129 -11.68 -14.06 -5.26
CA ASN A 129 -11.36 -13.31 -6.47
C ASN A 129 -10.44 -12.14 -6.08
N ILE A 130 -9.17 -12.19 -6.48
CA ILE A 130 -8.14 -11.21 -6.13
C ILE A 130 -8.58 -9.79 -6.51
N PHE A 131 -9.20 -9.61 -7.67
CA PHE A 131 -9.63 -8.31 -8.19
C PHE A 131 -11.10 -7.95 -7.88
N LYS A 132 -11.75 -8.64 -6.94
CA LYS A 132 -13.17 -8.41 -6.58
C LYS A 132 -13.52 -6.94 -6.35
N ARG A 133 -12.58 -6.15 -5.84
CA ARG A 133 -12.80 -4.75 -5.47
C ARG A 133 -12.25 -3.75 -6.46
N ILE A 134 -11.82 -4.19 -7.65
CA ILE A 134 -11.20 -3.30 -8.65
C ILE A 134 -12.15 -2.17 -9.07
N GLU A 135 -13.45 -2.45 -9.14
CA GLU A 135 -14.49 -1.47 -9.47
C GLU A 135 -14.48 -0.24 -8.53
N SER A 136 -14.08 -0.42 -7.27
CA SER A 136 -13.97 0.71 -6.32
C SER A 136 -12.89 1.71 -6.71
N PHE A 137 -11.99 1.35 -7.62
CA PHE A 137 -10.90 2.21 -8.13
C PHE A 137 -11.22 2.87 -9.48
N LYS A 138 -12.38 2.56 -10.11
CA LYS A 138 -12.75 3.03 -11.45
C LYS A 138 -12.60 4.55 -11.64
N ASN A 139 -12.96 5.34 -10.62
CA ASN A 139 -12.91 6.81 -10.69
C ASN A 139 -11.66 7.42 -10.04
N ILE A 140 -10.66 6.61 -9.74
CA ILE A 140 -9.38 7.12 -9.22
C ILE A 140 -8.53 7.61 -10.38
N LYS A 141 -8.11 8.87 -10.32
CA LYS A 141 -7.26 9.48 -11.34
C LYS A 141 -5.92 8.72 -11.45
N TYR A 142 -5.46 8.56 -12.68
CA TYR A 142 -4.11 8.08 -12.92
C TYR A 142 -3.10 9.05 -12.31
N LYS A 143 -2.12 8.51 -11.61
CA LYS A 143 -1.02 9.27 -11.03
C LYS A 143 0.25 8.43 -11.06
N TRP A 144 1.24 8.86 -11.83
CA TRP A 144 2.55 8.22 -11.87
C TRP A 144 3.13 8.08 -10.46
N GLY A 145 3.63 6.89 -10.12
CA GLY A 145 4.12 6.58 -8.77
C GLY A 145 3.04 6.49 -7.68
N GLY A 146 1.77 6.75 -8.01
CA GLY A 146 0.67 6.69 -7.04
C GLY A 146 0.32 5.27 -6.62
N LYS A 147 -0.14 5.12 -5.35
CA LYS A 147 -0.52 3.82 -4.75
C LYS A 147 -1.71 3.95 -3.81
N SER A 148 -2.59 4.92 -4.02
CA SER A 148 -3.70 5.19 -3.11
C SER A 148 -4.92 5.78 -3.82
N TYR A 149 -6.01 5.98 -3.06
CA TYR A 149 -7.21 6.68 -3.53
C TYR A 149 -6.97 8.15 -3.95
N LYS A 150 -5.80 8.73 -3.70
CA LYS A 150 -5.39 10.06 -4.16
C LYS A 150 -4.79 10.04 -5.57
N GLY A 151 -4.70 8.88 -6.16
CA GLY A 151 -4.15 8.60 -7.47
C GLY A 151 -3.35 7.30 -7.47
N ILE A 152 -3.42 6.57 -8.57
CA ILE A 152 -2.79 5.25 -8.71
C ILE A 152 -2.29 5.08 -10.14
N ASP A 153 -1.15 4.42 -10.32
CA ASP A 153 -0.70 3.99 -11.64
C ASP A 153 -1.09 2.52 -11.92
N CYS A 154 -0.89 2.09 -13.16
CA CYS A 154 -1.32 0.79 -13.64
C CYS A 154 -0.70 -0.37 -12.85
N SER A 155 0.63 -0.37 -12.68
CA SER A 155 1.33 -1.44 -11.97
C SER A 155 1.07 -1.45 -10.46
N ALA A 156 0.84 -0.27 -9.85
CA ALA A 156 0.42 -0.20 -8.45
C ALA A 156 -0.98 -0.79 -8.24
N LEU A 157 -1.91 -0.62 -9.19
CA LEU A 157 -3.24 -1.21 -9.11
C LEU A 157 -3.14 -2.73 -8.99
N ILE A 158 -2.34 -3.37 -9.84
CA ILE A 158 -2.11 -4.82 -9.76
C ILE A 158 -1.40 -5.18 -8.44
N GLN A 159 -0.36 -4.44 -8.09
CA GLN A 159 0.43 -4.71 -6.89
C GLN A 159 -0.39 -4.69 -5.60
N ILE A 160 -1.27 -3.69 -5.40
CA ILE A 160 -2.03 -3.57 -4.13
C ILE A 160 -3.02 -4.72 -3.95
N PHE A 161 -3.66 -5.22 -5.02
CA PHE A 161 -4.58 -6.36 -4.94
C PHE A 161 -3.85 -7.67 -4.64
N LEU A 162 -2.71 -7.90 -5.26
CA LEU A 162 -1.88 -9.07 -4.98
C LEU A 162 -1.32 -9.02 -3.55
N ASN A 163 -0.80 -7.88 -3.12
CA ASN A 163 -0.28 -7.68 -1.76
C ASN A 163 -1.39 -7.79 -0.70
N PHE A 164 -2.61 -7.33 -0.99
CA PHE A 164 -3.77 -7.55 -0.12
C PHE A 164 -4.05 -9.04 0.09
N ASN A 165 -3.83 -9.86 -0.93
CA ASN A 165 -3.97 -11.32 -0.88
C ASN A 165 -2.71 -12.05 -0.38
N ASN A 166 -1.75 -11.31 0.21
CA ASN A 166 -0.48 -11.83 0.70
C ASN A 166 0.36 -12.50 -0.40
N LYS A 167 0.20 -12.07 -1.66
CA LYS A 167 1.01 -12.48 -2.80
C LYS A 167 2.02 -11.38 -3.11
N PHE A 168 3.26 -11.79 -3.37
CA PHE A 168 4.29 -10.87 -3.83
C PHE A 168 3.96 -10.34 -5.23
N CYS A 169 4.26 -9.06 -5.46
CA CYS A 169 4.18 -8.43 -6.76
C CYS A 169 5.23 -7.31 -6.86
N PRO A 170 6.08 -7.32 -7.88
CA PRO A 170 7.00 -6.22 -8.13
C PRO A 170 6.28 -4.89 -8.31
N ARG A 171 6.97 -3.78 -8.08
CA ARG A 171 6.36 -2.45 -8.19
C ARG A 171 6.15 -2.02 -9.63
N ASP A 172 7.14 -2.17 -10.49
CA ASP A 172 7.14 -1.65 -11.86
C ASP A 172 6.60 -2.68 -12.86
N ALA A 173 5.83 -2.24 -13.86
CA ALA A 173 5.22 -3.10 -14.89
C ALA A 173 6.26 -4.00 -15.58
N LYS A 174 7.44 -3.46 -15.93
CA LYS A 174 8.54 -4.21 -16.55
C LYS A 174 9.03 -5.39 -15.68
N ASP A 175 9.02 -5.21 -14.34
CA ASP A 175 9.43 -6.26 -13.40
C ASP A 175 8.30 -7.24 -13.12
N GLN A 176 7.05 -6.79 -13.19
CA GLN A 176 5.86 -7.64 -13.11
C GLN A 176 5.82 -8.63 -14.29
N ILE A 177 6.06 -8.16 -15.52
CA ILE A 177 6.16 -9.02 -16.73
C ILE A 177 7.22 -10.12 -16.51
N LYS A 178 8.41 -9.74 -16.05
CA LYS A 178 9.51 -10.69 -15.78
C LYS A 178 9.15 -11.69 -14.66
N TYR A 179 8.43 -11.23 -13.65
CA TYR A 179 8.07 -12.06 -12.50
C TYR A 179 7.02 -13.11 -12.84
N PHE A 180 5.95 -12.70 -13.56
CA PHE A 180 4.83 -13.62 -13.84
C PHE A 180 5.10 -14.64 -14.94
N LYS A 181 6.01 -14.40 -15.86
CA LYS A 181 6.60 -15.33 -16.88
C LYS A 181 5.64 -16.20 -17.69
N LYS A 182 4.35 -16.30 -17.34
CA LYS A 182 3.39 -17.18 -18.00
C LYS A 182 2.66 -16.42 -19.11
N ASN A 183 2.96 -16.77 -20.35
CA ASN A 183 2.24 -16.25 -21.51
C ASN A 183 1.02 -17.12 -21.81
N ILE A 184 -0.11 -16.48 -22.07
CA ILE A 184 -1.37 -17.12 -22.43
C ILE A 184 -1.73 -16.62 -23.85
N LYS A 185 -2.12 -17.53 -24.73
CA LYS A 185 -2.65 -17.15 -26.06
C LYS A 185 -3.94 -16.35 -25.86
N LEU A 186 -4.17 -15.30 -26.66
CA LEU A 186 -5.33 -14.42 -26.54
C LEU A 186 -6.67 -15.19 -26.49
N LYS A 187 -6.83 -16.25 -27.31
CA LYS A 187 -8.03 -17.11 -27.31
C LYS A 187 -8.28 -17.84 -25.97
N ASN A 188 -7.31 -17.90 -25.08
CA ASN A 188 -7.39 -18.61 -23.79
C ASN A 188 -7.49 -17.65 -22.59
N ILE A 189 -7.67 -16.35 -22.83
CA ILE A 189 -7.80 -15.35 -21.74
C ILE A 189 -9.02 -15.66 -20.90
N LYS A 190 -8.83 -15.61 -19.58
CA LYS A 190 -9.86 -15.82 -18.57
C LYS A 190 -9.99 -14.61 -17.66
N LYS A 191 -11.07 -14.53 -16.91
CA LYS A 191 -11.28 -13.53 -15.88
C LYS A 191 -10.10 -13.53 -14.89
N ASN A 192 -9.58 -12.35 -14.58
CA ASN A 192 -8.40 -12.06 -13.73
C ASN A 192 -7.04 -12.33 -14.38
N ASP A 193 -6.97 -12.66 -15.65
CA ASP A 193 -5.70 -12.60 -16.37
C ASP A 193 -5.27 -11.14 -16.55
N ILE A 194 -3.96 -10.90 -16.48
CA ILE A 194 -3.36 -9.56 -16.57
C ILE A 194 -2.72 -9.43 -17.96
N ILE A 195 -3.10 -8.38 -18.66
CA ILE A 195 -2.54 -8.08 -19.98
C ILE A 195 -1.46 -7.01 -19.81
N TYR A 196 -0.30 -7.29 -20.39
CA TYR A 196 0.83 -6.37 -20.41
C TYR A 196 1.16 -5.97 -21.85
N TRP A 197 1.52 -4.69 -22.04
CA TRP A 197 2.09 -4.19 -23.28
C TRP A 197 3.28 -3.28 -22.96
N LYS A 198 4.03 -2.84 -23.96
CA LYS A 198 5.29 -2.10 -23.75
C LYS A 198 5.13 -0.95 -22.75
N GLY A 199 5.72 -1.11 -21.58
CA GLY A 199 5.73 -0.11 -20.50
C GLY A 199 4.47 -0.02 -19.63
N HIS A 200 3.43 -0.84 -19.89
CA HIS A 200 2.14 -0.74 -19.20
C HIS A 200 1.55 -2.10 -18.80
N VAL A 201 0.52 -2.04 -17.95
CA VAL A 201 -0.32 -3.16 -17.56
C VAL A 201 -1.78 -2.68 -17.44
#